data_4b9247e9a0847655185a7cbb3693c7f6
#
_entry.id   4b9247e9a0847655185a7cbb3693c7f6
#
_cell.length_a   1.000
_cell.length_b   1.000
_cell.length_c   1.000
_cell.angle_alpha   90.00
_cell.angle_beta   90.00
_cell.angle_gamma   90.00
#
_symmetry.space_group_name_H-M   'P 1'
#
loop_
_entity.id
_entity.type
_entity.pdbx_description
1 polymer ?
#
loop_
_entity_poly.entity_id
_entity_poly.type
_entity_poly.pdbx_seq_one_letter_code
_entity_poly.pdbx_strand_id
1 'polypeptide(L)' 'MYIQKIGAVIMCESNVYNTKGEKIMEDVISIKIDGENINMYDILNQPLNVKGRIVEIDLDKHGIFVEVQD' A
#
# COMPACT_ATOMS: atom_id res chain seq x y z
N MET A 1 4.33 -0.45 -20.71
CA MET A 1 3.73 -0.29 -20.85
C MET A 1 2.78 -0.16 -20.34
N TYR A 2 2.16 0.02 -20.31
CA TYR A 2 1.31 0.04 -19.86
C TYR A 2 0.14 0.11 -20.36
N ILE A 3 -0.63 -0.20 -20.27
CA ILE A 3 -1.62 -0.33 -20.65
C ILE A 3 -2.65 0.03 -20.16
N GLN A 4 -3.27 0.32 -20.20
CA GLN A 4 -4.20 0.55 -19.78
C GLN A 4 -5.30 0.28 -20.09
N LYS A 5 -5.98 -0.04 -19.86
CA LYS A 5 -6.95 -0.39 -20.09
C LYS A 5 -7.94 0.18 -19.81
N ILE A 6 -8.58 0.24 -20.12
CA ILE A 6 -9.46 0.67 -20.07
C ILE A 6 -10.49 0.45 -19.41
N GLY A 7 -10.94 0.83 -19.15
CA GLY A 7 -12.02 0.84 -18.56
C GLY A 7 -12.16 0.02 -17.56
N ALA A 8 -11.70 -0.77 -17.56
CA ALA A 8 -11.96 -1.62 -16.71
C ALA A 8 -11.50 -1.40 -15.60
N VAL A 9 -11.34 -0.93 -15.21
CA VAL A 9 -11.02 -0.69 -14.19
C VAL A 9 -10.80 -1.35 -13.22
N ILE A 10 -10.38 -2.15 -13.15
CA ILE A 10 -10.11 -2.83 -12.25
C ILE A 10 -9.15 -2.41 -11.55
N MET A 11 -9.17 -2.04 -10.61
CA MET A 11 -8.34 -1.62 -9.91
C MET A 11 -7.64 -2.48 -9.23
N CYS A 12 -6.55 -2.47 -9.06
CA CYS A 12 -5.75 -3.31 -8.30
C CYS A 12 -5.32 -2.60 -7.07
N GLU A 13 -6.25 -2.12 -6.35
CA GLU A 13 -5.91 -1.51 -5.09
C GLU A 13 -5.38 -2.56 -4.14
N SER A 14 -4.47 -2.17 -3.29
CA SER A 14 -3.88 -3.06 -2.32
C SER A 14 -4.21 -2.60 -0.91
N ASN A 15 -4.18 -3.53 0.02
CA ASN A 15 -4.37 -3.22 1.43
C ASN A 15 -3.03 -3.33 2.12
N VAL A 16 -2.81 -2.47 3.10
CA VAL A 16 -1.56 -2.46 3.85
C VAL A 16 -1.84 -2.92 5.27
N TYR A 17 -1.04 -3.86 5.74
CA TYR A 17 -1.19 -4.44 7.06
C TYR A 17 0.10 -4.28 7.83
N ASN A 18 0.01 -4.25 9.15
CA ASN A 18 1.20 -4.31 9.96
C ASN A 18 1.59 -5.79 10.16
N THR A 19 2.65 -6.03 10.90
CA THR A 19 3.13 -7.41 11.09
C THR A 19 2.25 -8.22 12.01
N LYS A 20 1.29 -7.60 12.67
CA LYS A 20 0.32 -8.31 13.48
C LYS A 20 -0.91 -8.69 12.69
N GLY A 21 -0.93 -8.33 11.41
CA GLY A 21 -2.07 -8.64 10.55
C GLY A 21 -3.19 -7.63 10.60
N GLU A 22 -2.97 -6.52 11.27
CA GLU A 22 -3.99 -5.47 11.36
C GLU A 22 -3.91 -4.58 10.12
N LYS A 23 -5.06 -4.29 9.55
CA LYS A 23 -5.10 -3.46 8.36
C LYS A 23 -4.93 -2.00 8.76
N ILE A 24 -3.93 -1.33 8.19
CA ILE A 24 -3.70 0.06 8.52
C ILE A 24 -4.15 1.00 7.41
N MET A 25 -4.34 0.50 6.20
CA MET A 25 -4.91 1.32 5.14
C MET A 25 -5.43 0.40 4.06
N GLU A 26 -6.58 0.74 3.49
CA GLU A 26 -7.12 -0.06 2.40
C GLU A 26 -7.18 0.76 1.13
N ASP A 27 -7.27 0.08 0.02
CA ASP A 27 -7.39 0.69 -1.31
C ASP A 27 -6.24 1.64 -1.58
N VAL A 28 -5.03 1.20 -1.23
CA VAL A 28 -3.83 2.01 -1.40
C VAL A 28 -3.41 1.97 -2.86
N ILE A 29 -3.17 3.14 -3.43
CA ILE A 29 -2.78 3.24 -4.82
C ILE A 29 -1.36 3.78 -5.00
N SER A 30 -0.76 4.30 -3.95
CA SER A 30 0.58 4.84 -4.06
C SER A 30 1.33 4.67 -2.75
N ILE A 31 2.55 4.20 -2.84
CA ILE A 31 3.44 4.08 -1.69
C ILE A 31 4.77 4.65 -2.11
N LYS A 32 5.24 5.64 -1.37
CA LYS A 32 6.54 6.23 -1.61
C LYS A 32 7.39 6.06 -0.37
N ILE A 33 8.60 5.59 -0.55
CA ILE A 33 9.49 5.29 0.56
C ILE A 33 10.66 6.26 0.53
N ASP A 34 10.90 6.89 1.69
CA ASP A 34 12.01 7.79 1.83
C ASP A 34 12.67 7.42 3.15
N GLY A 35 13.72 6.60 3.08
CA GLY A 35 14.36 6.08 4.28
C GLY A 35 13.39 5.23 5.06
N GLU A 36 13.10 5.63 6.27
CA GLU A 36 12.17 4.92 7.12
C GLU A 36 10.75 5.45 6.99
N ASN A 37 10.56 6.51 6.19
CA ASN A 37 9.24 7.09 6.03
C ASN A 37 8.52 6.45 4.87
N ILE A 38 7.34 5.94 5.13
CA ILE A 38 6.51 5.33 4.12
C ILE A 38 5.26 6.18 3.98
N ASN A 39 5.12 6.82 2.82
CA ASN A 39 4.01 7.72 2.56
C ASN A 39 3.04 7.01 1.62
N MET A 40 1.82 6.83 2.08
CA MET A 40 0.82 6.09 1.33
C MET A 40 -0.38 6.95 1.04
N TYR A 41 -1.00 6.68 -0.08
CA TYR A 41 -2.24 7.37 -0.47
C TYR A 41 -3.24 6.34 -0.93
N ASP A 42 -4.48 6.51 -0.52
CA ASP A 42 -5.52 5.59 -0.94
C ASP A 42 -6.26 6.13 -2.15
N ILE A 43 -7.28 5.41 -2.58
CA ILE A 43 -8.01 5.76 -3.78
C ILE A 43 -8.74 7.10 -3.64
N LEU A 44 -8.99 7.54 -2.43
CA LEU A 44 -9.59 8.84 -2.17
C LEU A 44 -8.54 9.91 -1.96
N ASN A 45 -7.28 9.57 -2.22
CA ASN A 45 -6.15 10.47 -2.09
C ASN A 45 -5.90 10.90 -0.64
N GLN A 46 -6.29 10.07 0.30
CA GLN A 46 -6.03 10.34 1.70
C GLN A 46 -4.63 9.87 2.04
N PRO A 47 -3.85 10.71 2.71
CA PRO A 47 -2.46 10.36 2.98
C PRO A 47 -2.31 9.65 4.32
N LEU A 48 -1.31 8.80 4.40
CA LEU A 48 -0.91 8.20 5.67
C LEU A 48 0.60 8.05 5.65
N ASN A 49 1.25 8.52 6.69
CA ASN A 49 2.68 8.36 6.81
C ASN A 49 2.97 7.47 8.01
N VAL A 50 3.77 6.42 7.79
CA VAL A 50 4.22 5.59 8.88
C VAL A 50 5.72 5.46 8.79
N LYS A 51 6.36 5.19 9.92
CA LYS A 51 7.77 4.90 9.95
C LYS A 51 7.97 3.42 10.09
N GLY A 52 8.82 2.86 9.28
CA GLY A 52 9.07 1.44 9.31
C GLY A 52 9.63 0.96 8.00
N ARG A 53 9.30 -0.26 7.66
CA ARG A 53 9.79 -0.82 6.40
C ARG A 53 8.80 -1.85 5.89
N ILE A 54 8.79 -2.03 4.59
CA ILE A 54 7.96 -3.04 3.98
C ILE A 54 8.69 -4.37 4.11
N VAL A 55 8.02 -5.36 4.65
CA VAL A 55 8.62 -6.68 4.85
C VAL A 55 8.11 -7.71 3.86
N GLU A 56 6.95 -7.48 3.27
CA GLU A 56 6.41 -8.43 2.31
C GLU A 56 5.41 -7.73 1.40
N ILE A 57 5.44 -8.06 0.13
CA ILE A 57 4.44 -7.63 -0.82
C ILE A 57 3.87 -8.89 -1.45
N ASP A 58 2.58 -9.13 -1.23
CA ASP A 58 1.92 -10.31 -1.76
C ASP A 58 1.00 -9.85 -2.88
N LEU A 59 1.47 -9.97 -4.11
CA LEU A 59 0.72 -9.47 -5.23
C LEU A 59 -0.53 -10.28 -5.53
N ASP A 60 -0.50 -11.55 -5.16
CA ASP A 60 -1.63 -12.42 -5.40
C ASP A 60 -2.82 -12.02 -4.53
N LYS A 61 -2.54 -11.60 -3.32
CA LYS A 61 -3.57 -11.19 -2.39
C LYS A 61 -3.73 -9.70 -2.28
N HIS A 62 -2.95 -8.95 -3.06
CA HIS A 62 -2.95 -7.50 -3.03
C HIS A 62 -2.70 -6.98 -1.61
N GLY A 63 -1.78 -7.63 -0.92
CA GLY A 63 -1.46 -7.27 0.46
C GLY A 63 -0.03 -6.82 0.61
N ILE A 64 0.17 -5.76 1.37
CA ILE A 64 1.49 -5.23 1.64
C ILE A 64 1.66 -5.20 3.14
N PHE A 65 2.74 -5.79 3.62
CA PHE A 65 2.97 -5.92 5.05
C PHE A 65 4.12 -5.03 5.48
N VAL A 66 3.89 -4.23 6.48
CA VAL A 66 4.83 -3.22 6.94
C VAL A 66 5.15 -3.45 8.39
N GLU A 67 6.43 -3.44 8.72
CA GLU A 67 6.85 -3.46 10.11
C GLU A 67 6.91 -2.01 10.57
N VAL A 68 5.99 -1.62 11.41
CA VAL A 68 5.87 -0.24 11.86
C VAL A 68 6.72 -0.05 13.10
N GLN A 69 7.51 1.03 13.09
CA GLN A 69 8.32 1.36 14.24
C GLN A 69 7.50 2.22 15.18
N ASP A 70 7.65 1.98 16.43
CA ASP A 70 6.97 2.80 17.43
C ASP A 70 7.83 3.95 17.88
#